data_cf687fe098eb0d6e4f176d1f35ac8e05
#
_entry.id   cf687fe098eb0d6e4f176d1f35ac8e05
#
_cell.length_a   1.000
_cell.length_b   1.000
_cell.length_c   1.000
_cell.angle_alpha   90.00
_cell.angle_beta   90.00
_cell.angle_gamma   90.00
#
_symmetry.space_group_name_H-M   'P 1'
#
loop_
_entity.id
_entity.type
_entity.pdbx_description
1 polymer ?
#
loop_
_entity_poly.entity_id
_entity_poly.type
_entity_poly.pdbx_seq_one_letter_code
_entity_poly.pdbx_strand_id
1 'polypeptide(L)'
;MPIEISKGSAKSIRSQLMKFAVAPGQYAHFINAGTGNVLSKLESEYFREELPEGISCFKYLEGDYGSGKTQFIHSLAERARINHIVTSIVNIGQECPFNSQASIYKAIMNSFLPPSQNEKNIDDAKGIDVLINSWIINKLHELGWTNGQEVSDMAHRQIEKAFSQNWIGAPDSQMAFALRGLGQRLLAQISGAQDSILDNELISWIKGDKISSKNLKDKYSLHEPVRDETAFTRLKTVIEFLRTRLGYKGFFVAFDEGTRTNTFRRGSVKQKQAIENMLTMINENAEGQFGGVMFLYAATPDFRSDIIQNYPALFDRIGSVAFVPGRPITPLITLESLNTEKVIREIGENLLMVFAKAEGIEWDQDIQSKNILNMIQGIKNTEFLEEDNVSPRHFVYPYCRLLELQKLDQKTISVADAEVFVQTHSIPDSKE
;
A
#
# COMPACT_ATOMS: atom_id res chain seq x y z
N MET A 1 -4.82 20.02 9.27
CA MET A 1 -6.26 20.25 9.00
C MET A 1 -6.80 18.95 8.46
N PRO A 2 -8.01 18.50 8.81
CA PRO A 2 -8.59 17.34 8.14
C PRO A 2 -8.73 17.68 6.65
N ILE A 3 -8.25 16.77 5.80
CA ILE A 3 -8.33 16.91 4.35
C ILE A 3 -9.82 16.85 3.98
N GLU A 4 -10.32 17.90 3.34
CA GLU A 4 -11.73 17.96 2.94
C GLU A 4 -11.97 17.04 1.73
N ILE A 5 -12.84 16.03 1.89
CA ILE A 5 -13.16 15.11 0.80
C ILE A 5 -13.81 15.83 -0.38
N SER A 6 -13.30 15.62 -1.60
CA SER A 6 -13.94 16.10 -2.80
C SER A 6 -15.21 15.30 -3.14
N LYS A 7 -16.17 15.91 -3.88
CA LYS A 7 -17.37 15.19 -4.33
C LYS A 7 -17.02 13.98 -5.24
N GLY A 8 -15.95 14.08 -6.03
CA GLY A 8 -15.48 13.01 -6.90
C GLY A 8 -14.94 11.84 -6.09
N SER A 9 -14.06 12.11 -5.11
CA SER A 9 -13.52 11.11 -4.20
C SER A 9 -14.63 10.42 -3.39
N ALA A 10 -15.58 11.18 -2.87
CA ALA A 10 -16.72 10.62 -2.13
C ALA A 10 -17.58 9.68 -2.99
N LYS A 11 -17.84 10.03 -4.25
CA LYS A 11 -18.55 9.15 -5.20
C LYS A 11 -17.75 7.89 -5.51
N SER A 12 -16.43 7.98 -5.64
CA SER A 12 -15.56 6.82 -5.87
C SER A 12 -15.60 5.86 -4.69
N ILE A 13 -15.44 6.37 -3.45
CA ILE A 13 -15.55 5.56 -2.21
C ILE A 13 -16.90 4.84 -2.16
N ARG A 14 -17.99 5.58 -2.30
CA ARG A 14 -19.34 5.00 -2.29
C ARG A 14 -19.48 3.88 -3.32
N SER A 15 -19.05 4.13 -4.56
CA SER A 15 -19.14 3.14 -5.64
C SER A 15 -18.37 1.86 -5.33
N GLN A 16 -17.17 1.97 -4.75
CA GLN A 16 -16.35 0.81 -4.38
C GLN A 16 -16.98 0.01 -3.23
N LEU A 17 -17.42 0.69 -2.16
CA LEU A 17 -18.07 0.05 -1.02
C LEU A 17 -19.38 -0.66 -1.40
N MET A 18 -20.17 -0.03 -2.28
CA MET A 18 -21.44 -0.59 -2.75
C MET A 18 -21.28 -1.80 -3.66
N LYS A 19 -20.19 -1.88 -4.44
CA LYS A 19 -19.97 -2.97 -5.40
C LYS A 19 -19.25 -4.16 -4.80
N PHE A 20 -18.22 -3.91 -4.00
CA PHE A 20 -17.23 -4.93 -3.66
C PHE A 20 -17.04 -5.11 -2.15
N ALA A 21 -17.60 -4.25 -1.31
CA ALA A 21 -17.38 -4.26 0.15
C ALA A 21 -15.88 -4.31 0.55
N VAL A 22 -15.02 -3.73 -0.28
CA VAL A 22 -13.57 -3.68 -0.06
C VAL A 22 -13.13 -2.28 0.31
N ALA A 23 -11.97 -2.18 0.96
CA ALA A 23 -11.37 -0.89 1.29
C ALA A 23 -11.23 -0.02 0.03
N PRO A 24 -11.57 1.28 0.11
CA PRO A 24 -11.61 2.17 -1.06
C PRO A 24 -10.22 2.63 -1.51
N GLY A 25 -9.20 1.77 -1.42
CA GLY A 25 -7.85 2.00 -1.91
C GLY A 25 -7.25 3.30 -1.34
N GLN A 26 -6.81 4.17 -2.21
CA GLN A 26 -6.20 5.46 -1.87
C GLN A 26 -7.11 6.40 -1.05
N TYR A 27 -8.42 6.18 -1.04
CA TYR A 27 -9.37 6.96 -0.25
C TYR A 27 -9.72 6.32 1.10
N ALA A 28 -9.03 5.24 1.48
CA ALA A 28 -9.30 4.50 2.70
C ALA A 28 -9.22 5.38 3.96
N HIS A 29 -8.35 6.37 3.98
CA HIS A 29 -8.16 7.26 5.13
C HIS A 29 -9.42 8.06 5.52
N PHE A 30 -10.34 8.32 4.57
CA PHE A 30 -11.59 9.04 4.87
C PHE A 30 -12.60 8.25 5.70
N ILE A 31 -12.53 6.92 5.65
CA ILE A 31 -13.42 6.05 6.43
C ILE A 31 -12.69 5.31 7.56
N ASN A 32 -11.40 5.60 7.75
CA ASN A 32 -10.59 4.98 8.78
C ASN A 32 -11.04 5.43 10.18
N ALA A 33 -11.13 4.47 11.10
CA ALA A 33 -11.50 4.70 12.48
C ALA A 33 -10.67 3.83 13.44
N GLY A 34 -10.57 4.23 14.70
CA GLY A 34 -9.92 3.47 15.76
C GLY A 34 -8.40 3.37 15.68
N THR A 35 -7.82 3.41 14.49
CA THR A 35 -6.38 3.23 14.27
C THR A 35 -5.59 4.53 14.25
N GLY A 36 -6.26 5.68 14.40
CA GLY A 36 -5.67 7.02 14.24
C GLY A 36 -4.42 7.27 15.08
N ASN A 37 -4.40 6.84 16.34
CA ASN A 37 -3.25 7.00 17.24
C ASN A 37 -2.04 6.15 16.79
N VAL A 38 -2.29 4.90 16.37
CA VAL A 38 -1.24 3.99 15.85
C VAL A 38 -0.66 4.56 14.56
N LEU A 39 -1.52 4.95 13.62
CA LEU A 39 -1.11 5.56 12.35
C LEU A 39 -0.32 6.85 12.56
N SER A 40 -0.77 7.72 13.49
CA SER A 40 -0.08 8.99 13.79
C SER A 40 1.30 8.75 14.41
N LYS A 41 1.43 7.71 15.25
CA LYS A 41 2.73 7.37 15.84
C LYS A 41 3.68 6.76 14.80
N LEU A 42 3.19 5.87 13.95
CA LEU A 42 3.99 5.33 12.83
C LEU A 42 4.44 6.44 11.87
N GLU A 43 3.55 7.39 11.57
CA GLU A 43 3.87 8.55 10.75
C GLU A 43 4.96 9.41 11.38
N SER A 44 4.80 9.81 12.66
CA SER A 44 5.75 10.70 13.34
C SER A 44 7.13 10.07 13.51
N GLU A 45 7.19 8.81 13.93
CA GLU A 45 8.42 8.11 14.21
C GLU A 45 9.17 7.71 12.93
N TYR A 46 8.45 7.08 12.00
CA TYR A 46 9.10 6.49 10.84
C TYR A 46 9.12 7.41 9.63
N PHE A 47 7.97 7.97 9.21
CA PHE A 47 7.92 8.72 7.94
C PHE A 47 8.54 10.11 8.05
N ARG A 48 8.50 10.72 9.22
CA ARG A 48 9.07 12.05 9.43
C ARG A 48 10.51 12.02 9.93
N GLU A 49 10.89 11.00 10.68
CA GLU A 49 12.19 10.93 11.36
C GLU A 49 13.09 9.82 10.79
N GLU A 50 12.76 8.53 10.99
CA GLU A 50 13.69 7.45 10.74
C GLU A 50 13.98 7.18 9.25
N LEU A 51 12.94 7.05 8.41
CA LEU A 51 13.12 6.72 6.98
C LEU A 51 13.91 7.80 6.23
N PRO A 52 13.70 9.12 6.44
CA PRO A 52 14.53 10.15 5.82
C PRO A 52 16.01 10.04 6.17
N GLU A 53 16.34 9.62 7.39
CA GLU A 53 17.74 9.40 7.84
C GLU A 53 18.32 8.06 7.33
N GLY A 54 17.53 7.25 6.64
CA GLY A 54 17.95 5.96 6.12
C GLY A 54 17.78 4.80 7.09
N ILE A 55 17.16 5.03 8.22
CA ILE A 55 16.83 3.98 9.19
C ILE A 55 15.63 3.20 8.67
N SER A 56 15.72 1.88 8.70
CA SER A 56 14.70 0.99 8.16
C SER A 56 14.02 0.18 9.26
N CYS A 57 12.79 -0.26 9.02
CA CYS A 57 12.08 -1.08 9.98
C CYS A 57 11.18 -2.13 9.31
N PHE A 58 10.86 -3.17 10.06
CA PHE A 58 9.87 -4.18 9.68
C PHE A 58 8.69 -4.14 10.65
N LYS A 59 7.46 -4.21 10.11
CA LYS A 59 6.22 -4.33 10.86
C LYS A 59 5.43 -5.54 10.40
N TYR A 60 4.81 -6.23 11.35
CA TYR A 60 3.91 -7.34 11.11
C TYR A 60 2.51 -6.95 11.58
N LEU A 61 1.56 -6.92 10.65
CA LEU A 61 0.17 -6.55 10.91
C LEU A 61 -0.69 -7.81 11.01
N GLU A 62 -1.22 -8.07 12.19
CA GLU A 62 -2.07 -9.21 12.47
C GLU A 62 -3.53 -8.79 12.62
N GLY A 63 -4.44 -9.57 12.05
CA GLY A 63 -5.86 -9.36 12.21
C GLY A 63 -6.68 -10.39 11.46
N ASP A 64 -7.86 -10.71 11.96
CA ASP A 64 -8.78 -11.65 11.34
C ASP A 64 -9.26 -11.19 9.96
N TYR A 65 -9.89 -12.10 9.24
CA TYR A 65 -10.50 -11.75 7.97
C TYR A 65 -11.60 -10.70 8.18
N GLY A 66 -11.51 -9.59 7.47
CA GLY A 66 -12.45 -8.47 7.63
C GLY A 66 -12.12 -7.49 8.75
N SER A 67 -11.05 -7.68 9.53
CA SER A 67 -10.63 -6.80 10.62
C SER A 67 -10.14 -5.42 10.18
N GLY A 68 -9.95 -5.20 8.86
CA GLY A 68 -9.51 -3.91 8.32
C GLY A 68 -8.02 -3.82 7.98
N LYS A 69 -7.28 -4.94 7.82
CA LYS A 69 -5.86 -4.94 7.44
C LYS A 69 -5.58 -4.13 6.17
N THR A 70 -6.30 -4.40 5.10
CA THR A 70 -6.17 -3.65 3.82
C THR A 70 -6.48 -2.17 4.02
N GLN A 71 -7.50 -1.85 4.82
CA GLN A 71 -7.87 -0.48 5.18
C GLN A 71 -6.74 0.24 5.93
N PHE A 72 -6.12 -0.43 6.89
CA PHE A 72 -4.97 0.09 7.65
C PHE A 72 -3.78 0.36 6.73
N ILE A 73 -3.43 -0.60 5.86
CA ILE A 73 -2.33 -0.47 4.89
C ILE A 73 -2.52 0.75 4.00
N HIS A 74 -3.70 0.92 3.40
CA HIS A 74 -3.99 2.06 2.53
C HIS A 74 -4.00 3.39 3.30
N SER A 75 -4.52 3.41 4.53
CA SER A 75 -4.49 4.61 5.38
C SER A 75 -3.06 5.00 5.76
N LEU A 76 -2.21 4.02 6.05
CA LEU A 76 -0.79 4.25 6.34
C LEU A 76 -0.02 4.70 5.09
N ALA A 77 -0.30 4.09 3.93
CA ALA A 77 0.30 4.46 2.66
C ALA A 77 0.00 5.90 2.26
N GLU A 78 -1.23 6.38 2.49
CA GLU A 78 -1.57 7.77 2.19
C GLU A 78 -0.80 8.75 3.10
N ARG A 79 -0.68 8.44 4.40
CA ARG A 79 0.17 9.22 5.32
C ARG A 79 1.64 9.21 4.89
N ALA A 80 2.15 8.07 4.41
CA ALA A 80 3.50 7.98 3.86
C ALA A 80 3.68 8.91 2.65
N ARG A 81 2.74 8.90 1.70
CA ARG A 81 2.80 9.74 0.50
C ARG A 81 2.77 11.24 0.80
N ILE A 82 1.97 11.67 1.78
CA ILE A 82 1.93 13.07 2.26
C ILE A 82 3.30 13.48 2.84
N ASN A 83 4.03 12.55 3.45
CA ASN A 83 5.37 12.79 4.00
C ASN A 83 6.51 12.56 3.00
N HIS A 84 6.22 12.58 1.69
CA HIS A 84 7.20 12.40 0.61
C HIS A 84 7.88 11.02 0.59
N ILE A 85 7.19 9.99 1.10
CA ILE A 85 7.61 8.59 1.05
C ILE A 85 6.97 7.92 -0.16
N VAL A 86 7.78 7.19 -0.92
CA VAL A 86 7.31 6.34 -2.03
C VAL A 86 6.59 5.13 -1.44
N THR A 87 5.45 4.74 -2.02
CA THR A 87 4.68 3.60 -1.51
C THR A 87 4.58 2.48 -2.53
N SER A 88 4.49 1.25 -2.04
CA SER A 88 4.24 0.05 -2.84
C SER A 88 3.35 -0.89 -2.03
N ILE A 89 2.18 -1.23 -2.55
CA ILE A 89 1.29 -2.21 -1.93
C ILE A 89 1.19 -3.40 -2.86
N VAL A 90 1.59 -4.56 -2.35
CA VAL A 90 1.69 -5.83 -3.08
C VAL A 90 0.75 -6.85 -2.45
N ASN A 91 -0.13 -7.45 -3.25
CA ASN A 91 -0.96 -8.57 -2.82
C ASN A 91 -0.20 -9.89 -3.03
N ILE A 92 0.00 -10.64 -1.95
CA ILE A 92 0.61 -11.96 -2.01
C ILE A 92 -0.37 -12.93 -2.67
N GLY A 93 0.11 -13.71 -3.65
CA GLY A 93 -0.72 -14.64 -4.42
C GLY A 93 0.02 -15.26 -5.59
N GLN A 94 -0.71 -15.60 -6.64
CA GLN A 94 -0.12 -16.23 -7.82
C GLN A 94 0.91 -15.35 -8.54
N GLU A 95 0.66 -14.03 -8.59
CA GLU A 95 1.55 -13.07 -9.25
C GLU A 95 2.75 -12.69 -8.39
N CYS A 96 2.60 -12.76 -7.08
CA CYS A 96 3.68 -12.56 -6.11
C CYS A 96 3.74 -13.72 -5.11
N PRO A 97 4.16 -14.92 -5.53
CA PRO A 97 4.42 -16.01 -4.60
C PRO A 97 5.67 -15.68 -3.77
N PHE A 98 5.51 -15.62 -2.45
CA PHE A 98 6.55 -15.12 -1.54
C PHE A 98 7.80 -16.04 -1.44
N ASN A 99 7.76 -17.21 -2.08
CA ASN A 99 8.89 -18.11 -2.21
C ASN A 99 9.89 -17.75 -3.32
N SER A 100 9.66 -16.68 -4.08
CA SER A 100 10.56 -16.20 -5.13
C SER A 100 10.90 -14.72 -4.90
N GLN A 101 12.19 -14.43 -4.66
CA GLN A 101 12.68 -13.06 -4.52
C GLN A 101 12.49 -12.26 -5.81
N ALA A 102 12.64 -12.88 -6.98
CA ALA A 102 12.39 -12.26 -8.27
C ALA A 102 10.91 -11.83 -8.44
N SER A 103 9.97 -12.65 -7.94
CA SER A 103 8.54 -12.31 -7.96
C SER A 103 8.23 -11.16 -6.99
N ILE A 104 8.81 -11.15 -5.80
CA ILE A 104 8.69 -10.05 -4.83
C ILE A 104 9.23 -8.76 -5.44
N TYR A 105 10.44 -8.80 -6.02
CA TYR A 105 11.05 -7.68 -6.72
C TYR A 105 10.10 -7.13 -7.81
N LYS A 106 9.64 -8.02 -8.71
CA LYS A 106 8.76 -7.63 -9.82
C LYS A 106 7.48 -6.97 -9.33
N ALA A 107 6.86 -7.52 -8.30
CA ALA A 107 5.63 -6.97 -7.73
C ALA A 107 5.86 -5.56 -7.14
N ILE A 108 6.95 -5.35 -6.39
CA ILE A 108 7.32 -4.04 -5.85
C ILE A 108 7.55 -3.03 -6.99
N MET A 109 8.34 -3.40 -8.00
CA MET A 109 8.69 -2.51 -9.12
C MET A 109 7.47 -2.06 -9.93
N ASN A 110 6.44 -2.91 -10.04
CA ASN A 110 5.20 -2.59 -10.73
C ASN A 110 4.19 -1.81 -9.88
N SER A 111 4.34 -1.80 -8.57
CA SER A 111 3.38 -1.17 -7.65
C SER A 111 3.84 0.14 -7.02
N PHE A 112 5.01 0.65 -7.38
CA PHE A 112 5.47 1.94 -6.89
C PHE A 112 4.50 3.06 -7.24
N LEU A 113 4.13 3.83 -6.21
CA LEU A 113 3.36 5.07 -6.34
C LEU A 113 4.21 6.25 -5.84
N PRO A 114 4.28 7.34 -6.60
CA PRO A 114 5.00 8.53 -6.17
C PRO A 114 4.33 9.20 -4.96
N PRO A 115 5.07 10.01 -4.19
CA PRO A 115 4.48 10.89 -3.18
C PRO A 115 3.40 11.79 -3.79
N SER A 116 2.33 12.03 -3.03
CA SER A 116 1.26 12.92 -3.47
C SER A 116 1.67 14.38 -3.25
N GLN A 117 1.56 15.21 -4.27
CA GLN A 117 1.76 16.66 -4.14
C GLN A 117 0.42 17.41 -4.04
N ASN A 118 -0.68 16.82 -4.54
CA ASN A 118 -2.02 17.39 -4.46
C ASN A 118 -3.06 16.29 -4.62
N GLU A 119 -4.15 16.35 -3.84
CA GLU A 119 -5.28 15.42 -3.91
C GLU A 119 -5.98 15.32 -5.28
N LYS A 120 -5.76 16.30 -6.16
CA LYS A 120 -6.52 16.42 -7.41
C LYS A 120 -5.99 15.58 -8.57
N ASN A 121 -4.75 15.09 -8.49
CA ASN A 121 -4.11 14.33 -9.57
C ASN A 121 -3.59 12.99 -9.06
N ILE A 122 -4.51 12.14 -8.61
CA ILE A 122 -4.17 10.76 -8.34
C ILE A 122 -4.29 10.02 -9.68
N ASP A 123 -3.21 10.04 -10.41
CA ASP A 123 -3.02 9.12 -11.52
C ASP A 123 -2.85 7.72 -10.91
N ASP A 124 -3.70 6.77 -11.30
CA ASP A 124 -3.64 5.38 -10.84
C ASP A 124 -2.45 4.62 -11.48
N ALA A 125 -1.67 5.28 -12.30
CA ALA A 125 -0.49 4.71 -12.93
C ALA A 125 0.58 4.37 -11.89
N LYS A 126 1.07 3.13 -11.96
CA LYS A 126 2.02 2.55 -11.01
C LYS A 126 3.26 2.03 -11.73
N GLY A 127 4.36 2.02 -11.01
CA GLY A 127 5.60 1.41 -11.46
C GLY A 127 6.79 2.32 -11.36
N ILE A 128 7.99 1.74 -11.51
CA ILE A 128 9.25 2.48 -11.44
C ILE A 128 9.37 3.54 -12.53
N ASP A 129 8.88 3.26 -13.72
CA ASP A 129 8.84 4.17 -14.86
C ASP A 129 7.95 5.39 -14.57
N VAL A 130 6.77 5.16 -14.00
CA VAL A 130 5.86 6.22 -13.55
C VAL A 130 6.49 7.07 -12.46
N LEU A 131 7.17 6.43 -11.50
CA LEU A 131 7.84 7.13 -10.41
C LEU A 131 8.96 8.07 -10.92
N ILE A 132 9.82 7.57 -11.82
CA ILE A 132 10.90 8.38 -12.40
C ILE A 132 10.34 9.48 -13.31
N ASN A 133 9.33 9.16 -14.12
CA ASN A 133 8.68 10.15 -14.99
C ASN A 133 8.03 11.28 -14.16
N SER A 134 7.31 10.94 -13.10
CA SER A 134 6.71 11.93 -12.19
C SER A 134 7.78 12.85 -11.57
N TRP A 135 8.94 12.28 -11.18
CA TRP A 135 10.04 13.06 -10.65
C TRP A 135 10.58 14.06 -11.70
N ILE A 136 10.79 13.61 -12.95
CA ILE A 136 11.26 14.46 -14.06
C ILE A 136 10.26 15.60 -14.30
N ILE A 137 8.98 15.30 -14.41
CA ILE A 137 7.92 16.31 -14.64
C ILE A 137 7.91 17.33 -13.49
N ASN A 138 7.95 16.88 -12.24
CA ASN A 138 7.97 17.77 -11.09
C ASN A 138 9.20 18.70 -11.12
N LYS A 139 10.38 18.16 -11.45
CA LYS A 139 11.59 18.97 -11.57
C LYS A 139 11.53 19.97 -12.73
N LEU A 140 10.92 19.60 -13.84
CA LEU A 140 10.68 20.53 -14.95
C LEU A 140 9.75 21.66 -14.54
N HIS A 141 8.67 21.36 -13.81
CA HIS A 141 7.75 22.37 -13.27
C HIS A 141 8.45 23.32 -12.28
N GLU A 142 9.31 22.80 -11.38
CA GLU A 142 10.14 23.62 -10.48
C GLU A 142 11.07 24.58 -11.25
N LEU A 143 11.50 24.20 -12.47
CA LEU A 143 12.33 25.00 -13.37
C LEU A 143 11.51 25.91 -14.31
N GLY A 144 10.20 26.03 -14.10
CA GLY A 144 9.30 26.92 -14.84
C GLY A 144 8.74 26.34 -16.14
N TRP A 145 8.95 25.05 -16.41
CA TRP A 145 8.35 24.39 -17.58
C TRP A 145 6.86 24.09 -17.33
N THR A 146 6.05 24.19 -18.38
CA THR A 146 4.64 23.80 -18.37
C THR A 146 4.35 22.83 -19.50
N ASN A 147 3.36 21.95 -19.31
CA ASN A 147 3.00 20.91 -20.28
C ASN A 147 2.73 21.53 -21.67
N GLY A 148 3.33 20.94 -22.69
CA GLY A 148 3.19 21.37 -24.08
C GLY A 148 4.21 22.42 -24.53
N GLN A 149 5.09 22.90 -23.64
CA GLN A 149 6.22 23.75 -24.01
C GLN A 149 7.46 22.93 -24.34
N GLU A 150 8.36 23.50 -25.12
CA GLU A 150 9.69 22.92 -25.35
C GLU A 150 10.53 22.98 -24.06
N VAL A 151 11.24 21.90 -23.74
CA VAL A 151 12.14 21.86 -22.58
C VAL A 151 13.40 22.67 -22.90
N SER A 152 13.66 23.68 -22.09
CA SER A 152 14.87 24.51 -22.29
C SER A 152 16.15 23.68 -22.09
N ASP A 153 17.23 24.03 -22.83
CA ASP A 153 18.54 23.37 -22.69
C ASP A 153 19.08 23.39 -21.25
N MET A 154 18.80 24.45 -20.52
CA MET A 154 19.21 24.58 -19.13
C MET A 154 18.47 23.56 -18.23
N ALA A 155 17.15 23.46 -18.36
CA ALA A 155 16.35 22.51 -17.60
C ALA A 155 16.72 21.06 -17.96
N HIS A 156 16.90 20.78 -19.25
CA HIS A 156 17.34 19.47 -19.74
C HIS A 156 18.68 19.04 -19.09
N ARG A 157 19.71 19.89 -19.17
CA ARG A 157 21.04 19.61 -18.59
C ARG A 157 20.99 19.43 -17.08
N GLN A 158 20.15 20.20 -16.37
CA GLN A 158 20.05 20.13 -14.93
C GLN A 158 19.41 18.80 -14.49
N ILE A 159 18.39 18.32 -15.20
CA ILE A 159 17.75 17.03 -14.91
C ILE A 159 18.66 15.87 -15.35
N GLU A 160 19.27 15.96 -16.54
CA GLU A 160 20.18 14.94 -17.04
C GLU A 160 21.35 14.67 -16.09
N LYS A 161 21.81 15.69 -15.36
CA LYS A 161 22.87 15.55 -14.36
C LYS A 161 22.54 14.50 -13.29
N ALA A 162 21.28 14.36 -12.89
CA ALA A 162 20.86 13.35 -11.91
C ALA A 162 21.09 11.92 -12.43
N PHE A 163 20.98 11.73 -13.75
CA PHE A 163 21.14 10.43 -14.41
C PHE A 163 22.56 10.20 -14.96
N SER A 164 23.31 11.26 -15.31
CA SER A 164 24.61 11.14 -15.99
C SER A 164 25.78 10.86 -15.05
N GLN A 165 25.68 11.17 -13.76
CA GLN A 165 26.79 10.97 -12.81
C GLN A 165 27.13 9.48 -12.67
N ASN A 166 28.43 9.15 -12.79
CA ASN A 166 28.90 7.80 -12.52
C ASN A 166 28.58 7.39 -11.08
N TRP A 167 28.07 6.18 -10.95
CA TRP A 167 27.75 5.59 -9.66
C TRP A 167 28.72 4.45 -9.39
N ILE A 168 29.88 4.81 -8.83
CA ILE A 168 30.91 3.84 -8.42
C ILE A 168 30.43 3.20 -7.11
N GLY A 169 30.45 1.87 -7.06
CA GLY A 169 30.03 1.13 -5.87
C GLY A 169 28.53 0.84 -5.79
N ALA A 170 27.76 1.01 -6.87
CA ALA A 170 26.38 0.53 -6.92
C ALA A 170 26.29 -0.97 -6.58
N PRO A 171 25.33 -1.43 -5.76
CA PRO A 171 25.20 -2.85 -5.42
C PRO A 171 25.06 -3.75 -6.64
N ASP A 172 24.32 -3.36 -7.67
CA ASP A 172 24.24 -4.02 -8.97
C ASP A 172 24.53 -3.01 -10.10
N SER A 173 25.63 -3.21 -10.81
CA SER A 173 26.07 -2.30 -11.87
C SER A 173 25.14 -2.30 -13.09
N GLN A 174 24.57 -3.45 -13.47
CA GLN A 174 23.63 -3.52 -14.59
C GLN A 174 22.34 -2.76 -14.28
N MET A 175 21.81 -2.87 -13.07
CA MET A 175 20.66 -2.11 -12.63
C MET A 175 20.96 -0.59 -12.59
N ALA A 176 22.13 -0.20 -12.13
CA ALA A 176 22.55 1.21 -12.13
C ALA A 176 22.59 1.78 -13.55
N PHE A 177 23.13 1.04 -14.54
CA PHE A 177 23.12 1.44 -15.95
C PHE A 177 21.69 1.50 -16.52
N ALA A 178 20.84 0.54 -16.17
CA ALA A 178 19.45 0.50 -16.62
C ALA A 178 18.65 1.71 -16.12
N LEU A 179 18.76 2.04 -14.82
CA LEU A 179 18.08 3.20 -14.22
C LEU A 179 18.54 4.51 -14.83
N ARG A 180 19.85 4.65 -15.07
CA ARG A 180 20.41 5.80 -15.79
C ARG A 180 19.80 5.90 -17.19
N GLY A 181 19.83 4.80 -17.95
CA GLY A 181 19.24 4.74 -19.29
C GLY A 181 17.76 5.09 -19.30
N LEU A 182 16.98 4.57 -18.35
CA LEU A 182 15.56 4.87 -18.23
C LEU A 182 15.32 6.38 -17.99
N GLY A 183 16.03 6.99 -17.04
CA GLY A 183 15.88 8.42 -16.77
C GLY A 183 16.21 9.29 -17.98
N GLN A 184 17.29 8.98 -18.71
CA GLN A 184 17.68 9.69 -19.94
C GLN A 184 16.62 9.52 -21.05
N ARG A 185 16.05 8.32 -21.20
CA ARG A 185 15.01 8.04 -22.19
C ARG A 185 13.69 8.76 -21.89
N LEU A 186 13.24 8.73 -20.63
CA LEU A 186 12.03 9.44 -20.23
C LEU A 186 12.18 10.97 -20.41
N LEU A 187 13.32 11.54 -20.08
CA LEU A 187 13.59 12.95 -20.33
C LEU A 187 13.58 13.26 -21.84
N ALA A 188 14.19 12.40 -22.67
CA ALA A 188 14.19 12.55 -24.13
C ALA A 188 12.77 12.46 -24.72
N GLN A 189 11.91 11.58 -24.20
CA GLN A 189 10.50 11.49 -24.62
C GLN A 189 9.72 12.78 -24.34
N ILE A 190 9.90 13.37 -23.16
CA ILE A 190 9.28 14.65 -22.81
C ILE A 190 9.79 15.77 -23.76
N SER A 191 11.03 15.67 -24.20
CA SER A 191 11.66 16.59 -25.18
C SER A 191 11.34 16.24 -26.65
N GLY A 192 10.43 15.30 -26.92
CA GLY A 192 9.94 14.96 -28.26
C GLY A 192 10.65 13.83 -29.00
N ALA A 193 11.64 13.16 -28.39
CA ALA A 193 12.30 12.01 -28.99
C ALA A 193 11.43 10.73 -28.88
N GLN A 194 11.38 9.94 -29.95
CA GLN A 194 10.58 8.71 -30.00
C GLN A 194 11.47 7.49 -30.31
N ASP A 195 11.44 6.50 -29.40
CA ASP A 195 11.99 5.16 -29.63
C ASP A 195 11.25 4.16 -28.72
N SER A 196 9.96 3.97 -29.01
CA SER A 196 9.03 3.25 -28.12
C SER A 196 9.37 1.77 -27.90
N ILE A 197 10.02 1.12 -28.86
CA ILE A 197 10.38 -0.32 -28.73
C ILE A 197 11.48 -0.49 -27.69
N LEU A 198 12.56 0.28 -27.80
CA LEU A 198 13.67 0.21 -26.87
C LEU A 198 13.27 0.65 -25.45
N ASP A 199 12.42 1.67 -25.36
CA ASP A 199 11.93 2.16 -24.07
C ASP A 199 11.11 1.09 -23.35
N ASN A 200 10.21 0.39 -24.04
CA ASN A 200 9.43 -0.70 -23.49
C ASN A 200 10.28 -1.90 -23.06
N GLU A 201 11.28 -2.29 -23.85
CA GLU A 201 12.21 -3.36 -23.50
C GLU A 201 13.00 -3.02 -22.22
N LEU A 202 13.50 -1.78 -22.11
CA LEU A 202 14.24 -1.32 -20.95
C LEU A 202 13.37 -1.29 -19.68
N ILE A 203 12.16 -0.74 -19.77
CA ILE A 203 11.20 -0.70 -18.67
C ILE A 203 10.85 -2.11 -18.21
N SER A 204 10.53 -3.01 -19.14
CA SER A 204 10.20 -4.40 -18.84
C SER A 204 11.36 -5.14 -18.17
N TRP A 205 12.61 -4.91 -18.62
CA TRP A 205 13.79 -5.52 -17.99
C TRP A 205 13.97 -5.01 -16.55
N ILE A 206 13.86 -3.70 -16.32
CA ILE A 206 13.95 -3.09 -14.99
C ILE A 206 12.84 -3.62 -14.08
N LYS A 207 11.61 -3.79 -14.60
CA LYS A 207 10.48 -4.35 -13.85
C LYS A 207 10.62 -5.83 -13.53
N GLY A 208 11.62 -6.51 -14.06
CA GLY A 208 11.92 -7.92 -13.77
C GLY A 208 11.25 -8.90 -14.73
N ASP A 209 10.83 -8.45 -15.91
CA ASP A 209 10.38 -9.35 -16.96
C ASP A 209 11.57 -10.13 -17.54
N LYS A 210 11.34 -11.40 -17.89
CA LYS A 210 12.38 -12.27 -18.48
C LYS A 210 12.58 -11.93 -19.95
N ILE A 211 13.18 -10.77 -20.22
CA ILE A 211 13.48 -10.31 -21.56
C ILE A 211 14.96 -10.51 -21.85
N SER A 212 15.27 -11.06 -23.03
CA SER A 212 16.60 -11.08 -23.61
C SER A 212 16.54 -10.33 -24.95
N SER A 213 17.13 -9.15 -25.02
CA SER A 213 17.15 -8.31 -26.21
C SER A 213 18.58 -8.00 -26.60
N LYS A 214 18.87 -8.10 -27.91
CA LYS A 214 20.16 -7.68 -28.46
C LYS A 214 20.37 -6.19 -28.24
N ASN A 215 19.30 -5.38 -28.39
CA ASN A 215 19.35 -3.93 -28.19
C ASN A 215 19.76 -3.56 -26.76
N LEU A 216 19.22 -4.27 -25.75
CA LEU A 216 19.58 -4.06 -24.35
C LEU A 216 21.05 -4.40 -24.08
N LYS A 217 21.58 -5.46 -24.70
CA LYS A 217 23.00 -5.84 -24.59
C LYS A 217 23.91 -4.80 -25.23
N ASP A 218 23.63 -4.43 -26.47
CA ASP A 218 24.49 -3.55 -27.25
C ASP A 218 24.49 -2.11 -26.73
N LYS A 219 23.32 -1.60 -26.30
CA LYS A 219 23.16 -0.19 -25.91
C LYS A 219 23.35 0.05 -24.42
N TYR A 220 22.94 -0.88 -23.57
CA TYR A 220 22.95 -0.72 -22.12
C TYR A 220 23.81 -1.74 -21.38
N SER A 221 24.47 -2.67 -22.07
CA SER A 221 25.27 -3.74 -21.47
C SER A 221 24.48 -4.60 -20.48
N LEU A 222 23.18 -4.80 -20.73
CA LEU A 222 22.30 -5.60 -19.89
C LEU A 222 22.27 -7.05 -20.39
N HIS A 223 22.80 -7.97 -19.59
CA HIS A 223 23.00 -9.34 -20.01
C HIS A 223 22.03 -10.32 -19.35
N GLU A 224 21.69 -10.10 -18.08
CA GLU A 224 20.93 -11.05 -17.29
C GLU A 224 19.63 -10.44 -16.76
N PRO A 225 18.47 -11.13 -16.94
CA PRO A 225 17.24 -10.73 -16.29
C PRO A 225 17.35 -10.86 -14.75
N VAL A 226 16.38 -10.33 -14.03
CA VAL A 226 16.30 -10.50 -12.57
C VAL A 226 16.07 -11.97 -12.25
N ARG A 227 16.85 -12.51 -11.31
CA ARG A 227 16.75 -13.88 -10.75
C ARG A 227 16.62 -13.77 -9.23
N ASP A 228 16.25 -14.87 -8.58
CA ASP A 228 16.13 -14.89 -7.11
C ASP A 228 17.42 -14.45 -6.42
N GLU A 229 18.59 -14.89 -6.92
CA GLU A 229 19.90 -14.57 -6.35
C GLU A 229 20.28 -13.09 -6.48
N THR A 230 19.71 -12.38 -7.45
CA THR A 230 20.05 -10.97 -7.73
C THR A 230 18.96 -9.99 -7.35
N ALA A 231 17.75 -10.46 -7.08
CA ALA A 231 16.56 -9.65 -6.92
C ALA A 231 16.69 -8.62 -5.80
N PHE A 232 17.09 -9.00 -4.61
CA PHE A 232 17.20 -8.08 -3.48
C PHE A 232 18.40 -7.12 -3.63
N THR A 233 19.52 -7.56 -4.22
CA THR A 233 20.63 -6.66 -4.55
C THR A 233 20.19 -5.59 -5.55
N ARG A 234 19.40 -5.96 -6.56
CA ARG A 234 18.82 -5.01 -7.52
C ARG A 234 17.78 -4.09 -6.87
N LEU A 235 16.95 -4.60 -5.97
CA LEU A 235 16.00 -3.78 -5.22
C LEU A 235 16.74 -2.72 -4.36
N LYS A 236 17.80 -3.12 -3.66
CA LYS A 236 18.68 -2.19 -2.92
C LYS A 236 19.25 -1.11 -3.84
N THR A 237 19.72 -1.49 -5.03
CA THR A 237 20.23 -0.53 -6.03
C THR A 237 19.15 0.46 -6.45
N VAL A 238 17.92 0.00 -6.71
CA VAL A 238 16.79 0.87 -7.05
C VAL A 238 16.49 1.85 -5.92
N ILE A 239 16.38 1.36 -4.69
CA ILE A 239 16.08 2.17 -3.51
C ILE A 239 17.17 3.23 -3.29
N GLU A 240 18.43 2.83 -3.33
CA GLU A 240 19.56 3.76 -3.19
C GLU A 240 19.58 4.82 -4.28
N PHE A 241 19.32 4.42 -5.54
CA PHE A 241 19.20 5.37 -6.65
C PHE A 241 18.10 6.40 -6.41
N LEU A 242 16.92 5.94 -6.07
CA LEU A 242 15.76 6.81 -5.84
C LEU A 242 16.01 7.78 -4.68
N ARG A 243 16.69 7.33 -3.62
CA ARG A 243 17.04 8.19 -2.47
C ARG A 243 18.16 9.17 -2.79
N THR A 244 19.30 8.66 -3.26
CA THR A 244 20.53 9.46 -3.37
C THR A 244 20.56 10.34 -4.62
N ARG A 245 19.89 9.93 -5.70
CA ARG A 245 19.87 10.67 -6.97
C ARG A 245 18.62 11.50 -7.18
N LEU A 246 17.47 10.94 -6.83
CA LEU A 246 16.20 11.62 -7.01
C LEU A 246 15.69 12.32 -5.73
N GLY A 247 16.30 12.05 -4.57
CA GLY A 247 16.01 12.75 -3.33
C GLY A 247 14.70 12.31 -2.64
N TYR A 248 14.19 11.11 -2.93
CA TYR A 248 13.06 10.56 -2.19
C TYR A 248 13.45 10.27 -0.74
N LYS A 249 12.57 10.59 0.21
CA LYS A 249 12.87 10.52 1.64
C LYS A 249 12.87 9.11 2.21
N GLY A 250 12.16 8.18 1.57
CA GLY A 250 12.07 6.79 2.01
C GLY A 250 10.99 6.02 1.27
N PHE A 251 10.76 4.78 1.72
CA PHE A 251 9.85 3.83 1.08
C PHE A 251 8.97 3.13 2.12
N PHE A 252 7.70 3.00 1.80
CA PHE A 252 6.75 2.14 2.50
C PHE A 252 6.31 1.02 1.56
N VAL A 253 6.70 -0.21 1.87
CA VAL A 253 6.37 -1.40 1.09
C VAL A 253 5.50 -2.32 1.94
N ALA A 254 4.25 -2.49 1.56
CA ALA A 254 3.31 -3.34 2.26
C ALA A 254 2.97 -4.60 1.45
N PHE A 255 2.97 -5.74 2.12
CA PHE A 255 2.52 -7.02 1.60
C PHE A 255 1.18 -7.37 2.25
N ASP A 256 0.11 -7.31 1.48
CA ASP A 256 -1.23 -7.70 1.93
C ASP A 256 -1.52 -9.16 1.59
N GLU A 257 -2.50 -9.74 2.27
CA GLU A 257 -2.91 -11.14 2.13
C GLU A 257 -1.79 -12.16 2.38
N GLY A 258 -0.89 -11.85 3.31
CA GLY A 258 0.26 -12.71 3.66
C GLY A 258 -0.12 -14.14 4.05
N THR A 259 -1.32 -14.36 4.55
CA THR A 259 -1.88 -15.68 4.85
C THR A 259 -1.87 -16.62 3.64
N ARG A 260 -1.91 -16.09 2.41
CA ARG A 260 -1.81 -16.91 1.19
C ARG A 260 -0.47 -17.63 1.07
N THR A 261 0.55 -17.21 1.80
CA THR A 261 1.81 -17.98 1.93
C THR A 261 1.57 -19.34 2.61
N ASN A 262 0.51 -19.48 3.41
CA ASN A 262 0.11 -20.75 4.02
C ASN A 262 -0.50 -21.76 3.02
N THR A 263 -0.86 -21.31 1.81
CA THR A 263 -1.36 -22.23 0.75
C THR A 263 -0.28 -23.18 0.25
N PHE A 264 0.99 -22.93 0.53
CA PHE A 264 2.04 -23.88 0.27
C PHE A 264 1.90 -25.09 1.22
N ARG A 265 2.03 -26.28 0.65
CA ARG A 265 2.01 -27.52 1.45
C ARG A 265 2.97 -27.40 2.64
N ARG A 266 2.48 -27.67 3.84
CA ARG A 266 3.27 -27.61 5.10
C ARG A 266 4.55 -28.43 4.95
N GLY A 267 5.69 -27.82 5.31
CA GLY A 267 7.03 -28.41 5.19
C GLY A 267 7.59 -28.50 3.77
N SER A 268 6.88 -27.99 2.76
CA SER A 268 7.37 -27.98 1.38
C SER A 268 8.57 -27.04 1.21
N VAL A 269 9.36 -27.28 0.16
CA VAL A 269 10.47 -26.40 -0.22
C VAL A 269 9.99 -24.97 -0.46
N LYS A 270 8.83 -24.79 -1.10
CA LYS A 270 8.24 -23.46 -1.36
C LYS A 270 7.91 -22.71 -0.07
N GLN A 271 7.32 -23.39 0.93
CA GLN A 271 7.02 -22.78 2.22
C GLN A 271 8.31 -22.36 2.94
N LYS A 272 9.31 -23.22 2.97
CA LYS A 272 10.61 -22.91 3.58
C LYS A 272 11.27 -21.71 2.90
N GLN A 273 11.27 -21.67 1.56
CA GLN A 273 11.80 -20.51 0.82
C GLN A 273 11.05 -19.21 1.11
N ALA A 274 9.72 -19.26 1.25
CA ALA A 274 8.95 -18.08 1.59
C ALA A 274 9.31 -17.52 2.98
N ILE A 275 9.51 -18.41 3.96
CA ILE A 275 9.97 -18.06 5.31
C ILE A 275 11.39 -17.49 5.28
N GLU A 276 12.30 -18.14 4.54
CA GLU A 276 13.68 -17.65 4.37
C GLU A 276 13.73 -16.28 3.69
N ASN A 277 12.88 -16.03 2.68
CA ASN A 277 12.78 -14.72 2.05
C ASN A 277 12.27 -13.65 3.02
N MET A 278 11.31 -13.99 3.89
CA MET A 278 10.86 -13.07 4.95
C MET A 278 11.98 -12.78 5.95
N LEU A 279 12.71 -13.81 6.42
CA LEU A 279 13.84 -13.64 7.32
C LEU A 279 14.95 -12.81 6.69
N THR A 280 15.27 -13.05 5.42
CA THR A 280 16.26 -12.26 4.68
C THR A 280 15.86 -10.79 4.63
N MET A 281 14.60 -10.50 4.28
CA MET A 281 14.09 -9.11 4.28
C MET A 281 14.20 -8.46 5.65
N ILE A 282 13.81 -9.15 6.72
CA ILE A 282 13.85 -8.63 8.08
C ILE A 282 15.30 -8.35 8.51
N ASN A 283 16.20 -9.31 8.31
CA ASN A 283 17.59 -9.20 8.72
C ASN A 283 18.33 -8.10 7.94
N GLU A 284 18.24 -8.10 6.62
CA GLU A 284 18.87 -7.10 5.76
C GLU A 284 18.33 -5.69 6.01
N ASN A 285 17.04 -5.59 6.36
CA ASN A 285 16.42 -4.34 6.74
C ASN A 285 16.93 -3.85 8.11
N ALA A 286 17.05 -4.74 9.10
CA ALA A 286 17.61 -4.43 10.41
C ALA A 286 19.10 -4.05 10.36
N GLU A 287 19.85 -4.60 9.40
CA GLU A 287 21.24 -4.26 9.13
C GLU A 287 21.41 -2.96 8.32
N GLY A 288 20.30 -2.29 7.97
CA GLY A 288 20.32 -1.03 7.20
C GLY A 288 20.67 -1.19 5.72
N GLN A 289 20.67 -2.44 5.20
CA GLN A 289 21.06 -2.69 3.81
C GLN A 289 20.05 -2.15 2.79
N PHE A 290 18.77 -2.00 3.15
CA PHE A 290 17.77 -1.37 2.29
C PHE A 290 17.73 0.16 2.39
N GLY A 291 18.18 0.74 3.49
CA GLY A 291 18.31 2.19 3.67
C GLY A 291 16.98 2.97 3.52
N GLY A 292 16.26 3.22 4.62
CA GLY A 292 15.04 4.04 4.64
C GLY A 292 13.81 3.33 4.10
N VAL A 293 13.64 2.05 4.39
CA VAL A 293 12.47 1.26 3.99
C VAL A 293 11.71 0.76 5.22
N MET A 294 10.40 1.02 5.26
CA MET A 294 9.48 0.29 6.12
C MET A 294 8.85 -0.84 5.31
N PHE A 295 9.13 -2.09 5.69
CA PHE A 295 8.36 -3.23 5.23
C PHE A 295 7.23 -3.53 6.21
N LEU A 296 6.02 -3.73 5.69
CA LEU A 296 4.86 -4.17 6.47
C LEU A 296 4.30 -5.45 5.85
N TYR A 297 4.19 -6.51 6.64
CA TYR A 297 3.61 -7.78 6.22
C TYR A 297 2.31 -8.03 6.97
N ALA A 298 1.20 -8.16 6.26
CA ALA A 298 -0.12 -8.33 6.86
C ALA A 298 -0.64 -9.75 6.67
N ALA A 299 -1.06 -10.41 7.76
CA ALA A 299 -1.59 -11.75 7.75
C ALA A 299 -2.66 -11.96 8.84
N THR A 300 -3.32 -13.12 8.82
CA THR A 300 -4.23 -13.55 9.87
C THR A 300 -3.48 -14.17 11.05
N PRO A 301 -4.11 -14.27 12.24
CA PRO A 301 -3.52 -14.93 13.41
C PRO A 301 -3.07 -16.37 13.16
N ASP A 302 -3.77 -17.10 12.28
CA ASP A 302 -3.38 -18.47 11.89
C ASP A 302 -1.98 -18.54 11.27
N PHE A 303 -1.60 -17.54 10.48
CA PHE A 303 -0.24 -17.51 9.94
C PHE A 303 0.81 -17.39 11.05
N ARG A 304 0.51 -16.66 12.10
CA ARG A 304 1.39 -16.53 13.25
C ARG A 304 1.50 -17.82 14.04
N SER A 305 0.36 -18.46 14.35
CA SER A 305 0.35 -19.72 15.09
C SER A 305 0.97 -20.89 14.31
N ASP A 306 0.69 -20.98 13.01
CA ASP A 306 1.12 -22.09 12.18
C ASP A 306 2.55 -21.96 11.66
N ILE A 307 3.00 -20.73 11.41
CA ILE A 307 4.31 -20.47 10.78
C ILE A 307 5.26 -19.80 11.77
N ILE A 308 4.91 -18.59 12.26
CA ILE A 308 5.87 -17.76 13.00
C ILE A 308 6.28 -18.45 14.30
N GLN A 309 5.32 -18.96 15.08
CA GLN A 309 5.62 -19.65 16.36
C GLN A 309 6.43 -20.93 16.18
N ASN A 310 6.33 -21.60 15.02
CA ASN A 310 7.09 -22.81 14.72
C ASN A 310 8.47 -22.53 14.12
N TYR A 311 8.82 -21.25 13.91
CA TYR A 311 10.11 -20.83 13.38
C TYR A 311 10.79 -19.86 14.38
N PRO A 312 11.63 -20.34 15.31
CA PRO A 312 12.18 -19.53 16.41
C PRO A 312 12.81 -18.23 15.92
N ALA A 313 13.62 -18.29 14.85
CA ALA A 313 14.29 -17.10 14.32
C ALA A 313 13.30 -16.02 13.82
N LEU A 314 12.15 -16.42 13.28
CA LEU A 314 11.11 -15.49 12.83
C LEU A 314 10.30 -14.97 14.03
N PHE A 315 9.99 -15.84 14.98
CA PHE A 315 9.31 -15.46 16.22
C PHE A 315 10.11 -14.42 17.03
N ASP A 316 11.42 -14.63 17.14
CA ASP A 316 12.32 -13.69 17.84
C ASP A 316 12.35 -12.30 17.20
N ARG A 317 12.18 -12.21 15.87
CA ARG A 317 12.16 -10.95 15.12
C ARG A 317 10.83 -10.19 15.23
N ILE A 318 9.73 -10.92 15.20
CA ILE A 318 8.39 -10.32 15.22
C ILE A 318 7.94 -10.10 16.66
N GLY A 319 8.27 -11.01 17.56
CA GLY A 319 7.96 -10.93 18.98
C GLY A 319 6.50 -11.31 19.29
N SER A 320 6.18 -11.22 20.57
CA SER A 320 4.84 -11.52 21.12
C SER A 320 4.12 -10.30 21.67
N VAL A 321 4.82 -9.17 21.81
CA VAL A 321 4.27 -7.95 22.41
C VAL A 321 3.73 -7.06 21.31
N ALA A 322 2.44 -6.74 21.39
CA ALA A 322 1.80 -5.86 20.42
C ALA A 322 2.29 -4.41 20.52
N PHE A 323 2.31 -3.75 19.38
CA PHE A 323 2.60 -2.33 19.25
C PHE A 323 1.58 -1.49 20.05
N VAL A 324 2.10 -0.56 20.80
CA VAL A 324 1.32 0.53 21.40
C VAL A 324 2.05 1.85 21.16
N PRO A 325 1.36 3.01 21.10
CA PRO A 325 2.03 4.29 20.83
C PRO A 325 3.22 4.63 21.75
N GLY A 326 3.25 4.08 22.97
CA GLY A 326 4.38 4.21 23.89
C GLY A 326 5.56 3.26 23.62
N ARG A 327 5.43 2.33 22.66
CA ARG A 327 6.48 1.37 22.25
C ARG A 327 6.53 1.25 20.72
N PRO A 328 6.94 2.30 20.01
CA PRO A 328 6.85 2.36 18.54
C PRO A 328 7.79 1.37 17.82
N ILE A 329 8.86 0.93 18.48
CA ILE A 329 9.83 -0.01 17.89
C ILE A 329 9.30 -1.45 17.76
N THR A 330 8.24 -1.82 18.49
CA THR A 330 7.67 -3.18 18.45
C THR A 330 7.19 -3.53 17.04
N PRO A 331 7.60 -4.67 16.46
CA PRO A 331 7.18 -5.04 15.10
C PRO A 331 5.70 -5.42 14.97
N LEU A 332 5.15 -6.13 15.95
CA LEU A 332 3.80 -6.69 15.91
C LEU A 332 2.73 -5.63 16.13
N ILE A 333 1.81 -5.47 15.17
CA ILE A 333 0.61 -4.63 15.26
C ILE A 333 -0.61 -5.56 15.19
N THR A 334 -1.53 -5.50 16.16
CA THR A 334 -2.77 -6.30 16.17
C THR A 334 -3.97 -5.40 15.99
N LEU A 335 -4.88 -5.77 15.08
CA LEU A 335 -6.09 -5.00 14.78
C LEU A 335 -7.29 -5.37 15.65
N GLU A 336 -7.37 -6.59 16.17
CA GLU A 336 -8.49 -7.05 17.01
C GLU A 336 -8.67 -6.15 18.24
N SER A 337 -7.58 -5.76 18.85
CA SER A 337 -7.60 -4.84 20.00
C SER A 337 -8.08 -3.41 19.67
N LEU A 338 -8.22 -3.09 18.38
CA LEU A 338 -8.65 -1.80 17.88
C LEU A 338 -10.11 -1.80 17.39
N ASN A 339 -10.71 -2.96 17.12
CA ASN A 339 -12.08 -3.13 16.64
C ASN A 339 -13.08 -3.19 17.80
N THR A 340 -13.42 -2.04 18.36
CA THR A 340 -14.43 -1.90 19.42
C THR A 340 -15.74 -1.36 18.84
N GLU A 341 -16.86 -1.51 19.57
CA GLU A 341 -18.15 -0.91 19.19
C GLU A 341 -18.02 0.61 18.90
N LYS A 342 -17.20 1.30 19.69
CA LYS A 342 -16.90 2.71 19.48
C LYS A 342 -16.27 2.96 18.09
N VAL A 343 -15.39 2.08 17.66
CA VAL A 343 -14.73 2.17 16.35
C VAL A 343 -15.72 1.91 15.22
N ILE A 344 -16.58 0.90 15.36
CA ILE A 344 -17.63 0.61 14.35
C ILE A 344 -18.59 1.80 14.22
N ARG A 345 -18.94 2.45 15.34
CA ARG A 345 -19.75 3.66 15.34
C ARG A 345 -19.04 4.81 14.59
N GLU A 346 -17.76 5.04 14.86
CA GLU A 346 -16.95 6.06 14.17
C GLU A 346 -16.88 5.77 12.66
N ILE A 347 -16.76 4.50 12.25
CA ILE A 347 -16.86 4.10 10.83
C ILE A 347 -18.21 4.53 10.25
N GLY A 348 -19.31 4.27 10.96
CA GLY A 348 -20.66 4.67 10.54
C GLY A 348 -20.78 6.18 10.34
N GLU A 349 -20.27 6.98 11.27
CA GLU A 349 -20.24 8.44 11.19
C GLU A 349 -19.40 8.93 10.00
N ASN A 350 -18.25 8.33 9.74
CA ASN A 350 -17.43 8.63 8.57
C ASN A 350 -18.14 8.29 7.25
N LEU A 351 -18.84 7.16 7.20
CA LEU A 351 -19.66 6.80 6.03
C LEU A 351 -20.79 7.80 5.78
N LEU A 352 -21.45 8.30 6.82
CA LEU A 352 -22.46 9.37 6.68
C LEU A 352 -21.86 10.59 6.00
N MET A 353 -20.67 11.05 6.42
CA MET A 353 -19.99 12.19 5.81
C MET A 353 -19.66 11.94 4.34
N VAL A 354 -19.17 10.74 4.01
CA VAL A 354 -18.87 10.37 2.63
C VAL A 354 -20.12 10.38 1.76
N PHE A 355 -21.22 9.76 2.23
CA PHE A 355 -22.48 9.69 1.48
C PHE A 355 -23.14 11.08 1.36
N ALA A 356 -23.10 11.89 2.40
CA ALA A 356 -23.57 13.29 2.36
C ALA A 356 -22.85 14.06 1.24
N LYS A 357 -21.52 13.98 1.18
CA LYS A 357 -20.73 14.68 0.17
C LYS A 357 -20.93 14.12 -1.24
N ALA A 358 -21.06 12.80 -1.38
CA ALA A 358 -21.27 12.13 -2.67
C ALA A 358 -22.60 12.52 -3.33
N GLU A 359 -23.66 12.55 -2.54
CA GLU A 359 -25.04 12.74 -3.00
C GLU A 359 -25.54 14.19 -2.85
N GLY A 360 -24.95 14.97 -1.97
CA GLY A 360 -25.43 16.32 -1.61
C GLY A 360 -26.64 16.27 -0.69
N ILE A 361 -26.71 15.29 0.21
CA ILE A 361 -27.82 15.05 1.15
C ILE A 361 -27.40 15.54 2.53
N GLU A 362 -28.32 16.14 3.26
CA GLU A 362 -28.21 16.37 4.70
C GLU A 362 -28.86 15.22 5.45
N TRP A 363 -28.08 14.57 6.32
CA TRP A 363 -28.56 13.49 7.16
C TRP A 363 -29.12 14.02 8.48
N ASP A 364 -30.27 13.50 8.89
CA ASP A 364 -30.76 13.67 10.25
C ASP A 364 -29.85 12.88 11.21
N GLN A 365 -29.07 13.61 11.99
CA GLN A 365 -28.03 13.04 12.86
C GLN A 365 -28.65 12.17 13.99
N ASP A 366 -29.82 12.52 14.50
CA ASP A 366 -30.49 11.75 15.56
C ASP A 366 -31.02 10.43 15.03
N ILE A 367 -31.59 10.43 13.83
CA ILE A 367 -32.06 9.21 13.16
C ILE A 367 -30.86 8.31 12.83
N GLN A 368 -29.81 8.87 12.20
CA GLN A 368 -28.69 8.06 11.71
C GLN A 368 -27.83 7.55 12.86
N SER A 369 -27.65 8.28 13.94
CA SER A 369 -26.95 7.79 15.12
C SER A 369 -27.67 6.57 15.75
N LYS A 370 -29.01 6.60 15.79
CA LYS A 370 -29.82 5.44 16.23
C LYS A 370 -29.69 4.26 15.26
N ASN A 371 -29.74 4.54 13.95
CA ASN A 371 -29.59 3.50 12.93
C ASN A 371 -28.22 2.80 13.00
N ILE A 372 -27.14 3.53 13.25
CA ILE A 372 -25.81 2.94 13.47
C ILE A 372 -25.85 1.97 14.65
N LEU A 373 -26.39 2.39 15.80
CA LEU A 373 -26.46 1.56 17.00
C LEU A 373 -27.35 0.32 16.78
N ASN A 374 -28.51 0.51 16.16
CA ASN A 374 -29.43 -0.59 15.88
C ASN A 374 -28.86 -1.59 14.86
N MET A 375 -28.10 -1.12 13.87
CA MET A 375 -27.37 -2.00 12.94
C MET A 375 -26.28 -2.80 13.67
N ILE A 376 -25.50 -2.18 14.55
CA ILE A 376 -24.49 -2.88 15.35
C ILE A 376 -25.16 -3.98 16.20
N GLN A 377 -26.27 -3.64 16.88
CA GLN A 377 -26.99 -4.61 17.70
C GLN A 377 -27.63 -5.72 16.86
N GLY A 378 -28.20 -5.38 15.69
CA GLY A 378 -28.75 -6.36 14.76
C GLY A 378 -27.68 -7.36 14.27
N ILE A 379 -26.47 -6.90 13.98
CA ILE A 379 -25.36 -7.77 13.61
C ILE A 379 -24.98 -8.69 14.77
N LYS A 380 -24.87 -8.17 15.99
CA LYS A 380 -24.57 -8.97 17.20
C LYS A 380 -25.60 -10.08 17.43
N ASN A 381 -26.87 -9.83 17.12
CA ASN A 381 -27.92 -10.79 17.29
C ASN A 381 -27.97 -11.88 16.19
N THR A 382 -27.45 -11.55 14.98
CA THR A 382 -27.47 -12.48 13.83
C THR A 382 -26.23 -13.37 13.74
N GLU A 383 -25.11 -12.90 14.23
CA GLU A 383 -23.87 -13.66 14.23
C GLU A 383 -23.71 -14.35 15.59
N PHE A 384 -23.49 -15.67 15.57
CA PHE A 384 -23.00 -16.41 16.74
C PHE A 384 -21.55 -16.00 16.98
N LEU A 385 -21.32 -14.77 17.45
CA LEU A 385 -20.00 -14.27 17.79
C LEU A 385 -19.57 -14.90 19.12
N GLU A 386 -18.46 -15.62 19.11
CA GLU A 386 -17.82 -16.12 20.35
C GLU A 386 -17.30 -14.98 21.23
N GLU A 387 -17.11 -13.77 20.65
CA GLU A 387 -16.74 -12.53 21.33
C GLU A 387 -17.61 -11.37 20.82
N ASP A 388 -17.91 -10.39 21.70
CA ASP A 388 -18.78 -9.22 21.48
C ASP A 388 -18.28 -8.22 20.37
N ASN A 389 -17.38 -8.62 19.49
CA ASN A 389 -16.74 -7.74 18.52
C ASN A 389 -17.34 -7.89 17.11
N VAL A 390 -18.00 -6.83 16.65
CA VAL A 390 -18.48 -6.73 15.26
C VAL A 390 -17.33 -6.42 14.33
N SER A 391 -17.11 -7.27 13.32
CA SER A 391 -16.13 -6.98 12.26
C SER A 391 -16.55 -5.77 11.44
N PRO A 392 -15.61 -4.84 11.11
CA PRO A 392 -15.91 -3.71 10.22
C PRO A 392 -16.55 -4.12 8.90
N ARG A 393 -16.17 -5.25 8.33
CA ARG A 393 -16.71 -5.75 7.05
C ARG A 393 -18.20 -6.09 7.16
N HIS A 394 -18.60 -6.72 8.26
CA HIS A 394 -19.99 -7.10 8.49
C HIS A 394 -20.89 -5.89 8.75
N PHE A 395 -20.32 -4.77 9.20
CA PHE A 395 -21.04 -3.52 9.40
C PHE A 395 -21.09 -2.66 8.12
N VAL A 396 -19.96 -2.44 7.48
CA VAL A 396 -19.81 -1.44 6.39
C VAL A 396 -20.74 -1.74 5.23
N TYR A 397 -20.79 -2.98 4.75
CA TYR A 397 -21.58 -3.33 3.57
C TYR A 397 -23.07 -3.17 3.76
N PRO A 398 -23.71 -3.80 4.76
CA PRO A 398 -25.15 -3.61 4.98
C PRO A 398 -25.50 -2.17 5.36
N TYR A 399 -24.64 -1.46 6.10
CA TYR A 399 -24.90 -0.07 6.44
C TYR A 399 -24.85 0.85 5.21
N CYS A 400 -23.92 0.67 4.29
CA CYS A 400 -23.92 1.38 3.01
C CYS A 400 -25.21 1.14 2.21
N ARG A 401 -25.74 -0.09 2.21
CA ARG A 401 -27.02 -0.42 1.58
C ARG A 401 -28.20 0.28 2.26
N LEU A 402 -28.19 0.34 3.58
CA LEU A 402 -29.20 1.09 4.34
C LEU A 402 -29.19 2.57 3.97
N LEU A 403 -28.00 3.19 3.90
CA LEU A 403 -27.88 4.61 3.52
C LEU A 403 -28.43 4.87 2.10
N GLU A 404 -28.22 3.95 1.15
CA GLU A 404 -28.83 4.07 -0.18
C GLU A 404 -30.36 4.10 -0.14
N LEU A 405 -31.00 3.29 0.71
CA LEU A 405 -32.45 3.27 0.84
C LEU A 405 -32.99 4.52 1.54
N GLN A 406 -32.22 5.08 2.46
CA GLN A 406 -32.65 6.24 3.27
C GLN A 406 -32.42 7.60 2.62
N LYS A 407 -31.92 7.65 1.39
CA LYS A 407 -31.69 8.92 0.67
C LYS A 407 -32.92 9.80 0.55
N LEU A 408 -34.10 9.20 0.35
CA LEU A 408 -35.35 9.92 0.07
C LEU A 408 -36.23 10.05 1.31
N ASP A 409 -36.13 9.09 2.23
CA ASP A 409 -37.00 9.00 3.40
C ASP A 409 -36.20 8.45 4.59
N GLN A 410 -35.72 9.37 5.43
CA GLN A 410 -34.89 9.02 6.58
C GLN A 410 -35.77 8.56 7.73
N LYS A 411 -35.62 7.31 8.14
CA LYS A 411 -36.39 6.70 9.24
C LYS A 411 -35.48 5.94 10.19
N THR A 412 -35.83 5.95 11.47
CA THR A 412 -35.21 5.04 12.43
C THR A 412 -35.70 3.62 12.15
N ILE A 413 -34.76 2.68 11.94
CA ILE A 413 -35.06 1.26 11.89
C ILE A 413 -35.02 0.67 13.30
N SER A 414 -35.86 -0.33 13.59
CA SER A 414 -35.77 -1.10 14.85
C SER A 414 -34.61 -2.07 14.82
N VAL A 415 -34.18 -2.60 15.96
CA VAL A 415 -33.19 -3.68 16.02
C VAL A 415 -33.63 -4.91 15.23
N ALA A 416 -34.92 -5.29 15.34
CA ALA A 416 -35.48 -6.44 14.60
C ALA A 416 -35.42 -6.21 13.07
N ASP A 417 -35.74 -4.97 12.60
CA ASP A 417 -35.59 -4.64 11.18
C ASP A 417 -34.13 -4.69 10.75
N ALA A 418 -33.20 -4.24 11.60
CA ALA A 418 -31.78 -4.30 11.36
C ALA A 418 -31.25 -5.75 11.25
N GLU A 419 -31.72 -6.66 12.11
CA GLU A 419 -31.40 -8.09 12.02
C GLU A 419 -31.82 -8.69 10.68
N VAL A 420 -33.07 -8.48 10.27
CA VAL A 420 -33.57 -8.94 8.95
C VAL A 420 -32.79 -8.30 7.82
N PHE A 421 -32.49 -7.02 7.94
CA PHE A 421 -31.75 -6.28 6.91
C PHE A 421 -30.33 -6.82 6.73
N VAL A 422 -29.61 -7.09 7.83
CA VAL A 422 -28.27 -7.67 7.82
C VAL A 422 -28.29 -9.06 7.20
N GLN A 423 -29.24 -9.92 7.58
CA GLN A 423 -29.37 -11.27 7.00
C GLN A 423 -29.60 -11.25 5.49
N THR A 424 -30.37 -10.27 4.98
CA THR A 424 -30.69 -10.17 3.55
C THR A 424 -29.60 -9.48 2.74
N HIS A 425 -28.75 -8.69 3.39
CA HIS A 425 -27.67 -7.90 2.73
C HIS A 425 -26.28 -8.26 3.24
N SER A 426 -26.09 -9.38 3.92
CA SER A 426 -24.78 -9.90 4.27
C SER A 426 -23.97 -10.20 3.01
N ILE A 427 -22.66 -10.00 3.10
CA ILE A 427 -21.75 -10.46 2.05
C ILE A 427 -21.80 -11.99 2.09
N PRO A 428 -22.07 -12.68 0.96
CA PRO A 428 -21.94 -14.11 0.93
C PRO A 428 -20.52 -14.49 1.41
N ASP A 429 -20.43 -15.35 2.41
CA ASP A 429 -19.15 -15.93 2.78
C ASP A 429 -18.52 -16.49 1.51
N SER A 430 -17.41 -15.92 1.09
CA SER A 430 -16.59 -16.54 0.07
C SER A 430 -16.06 -17.83 0.71
N LYS A 431 -16.84 -18.90 0.56
CA LYS A 431 -16.31 -20.25 0.71
C LYS A 431 -15.29 -20.40 -0.41
N GLU A 432 -14.01 -20.12 -0.07
CA GLU A 432 -12.85 -20.76 -0.68
C GLU A 432 -11.57 -20.12 -0.13
#